data_8589fe93525ad0ae7e5f1446eb9942fc
#
_entry.id   8589fe93525ad0ae7e5f1446eb9942fc
#
_cell.length_a   1.000
_cell.length_b   1.000
_cell.length_c   1.000
_cell.angle_alpha   90.00
_cell.angle_beta   90.00
_cell.angle_gamma   90.00
#
_symmetry.space_group_name_H-M   'P 1'
#
loop_
_entity.id
_entity.type
_entity.pdbx_description
1 polymer ?
#
loop_
_entity_poly.entity_id
_entity_poly.type
_entity_poly.pdbx_seq_one_letter_code
_entity_poly.pdbx_strand_id
1 'polypeptide(L)'
;MAEEKKTYEDMSNPEKIDAKKRKIKKLFRDLPTEKKQFAEGLINQFAVTSVTLERLADAINNGDLIEDFVQGTQKMRRESPALRAYNTTIKSFSTMTNQLISLLPEKEKKTAGEELMQFITKPKAAGR
;
A
#
# COMPACT_ATOMS: atom_id res chain seq x y z
N MET A 1 7.69 -17.30 28.36
CA MET A 1 8.19 -15.96 28.10
C MET A 1 7.51 -15.37 26.89
N ALA A 2 6.91 -14.22 27.06
CA ALA A 2 6.23 -13.58 25.96
C ALA A 2 7.24 -12.97 25.01
N GLU A 3 7.05 -13.21 23.73
CA GLU A 3 7.85 -12.55 22.72
C GLU A 3 7.41 -11.12 22.57
N GLU A 4 8.36 -10.22 22.47
CA GLU A 4 8.04 -8.85 22.18
C GLU A 4 7.60 -8.74 20.72
N LYS A 5 6.46 -8.11 20.50
CA LYS A 5 6.01 -7.85 19.15
C LYS A 5 6.82 -6.71 18.57
N LYS A 6 7.34 -6.91 17.39
CA LYS A 6 7.98 -5.82 16.66
C LYS A 6 6.98 -4.74 16.36
N THR A 7 7.41 -3.50 16.48
CA THR A 7 6.60 -2.41 15.95
C THR A 7 6.60 -2.51 14.44
N TYR A 8 5.60 -1.90 13.80
CA TYR A 8 5.52 -1.92 12.35
C TYR A 8 6.79 -1.36 11.71
N GLU A 9 7.33 -0.29 12.30
CA GLU A 9 8.55 0.34 11.78
C GLU A 9 9.75 -0.58 11.78
N ASP A 10 9.80 -1.51 12.73
CA ASP A 10 10.93 -2.43 12.87
C ASP A 10 10.79 -3.69 12.03
N MET A 11 9.67 -3.86 11.36
CA MET A 11 9.44 -5.04 10.53
C MET A 11 10.19 -4.95 9.22
N SER A 12 10.61 -6.13 8.71
CA SER A 12 11.10 -6.22 7.35
C SER A 12 9.94 -5.98 6.37
N ASN A 13 10.28 -5.74 5.10
CA ASN A 13 9.24 -5.55 4.09
C ASN A 13 8.30 -6.75 3.99
N PRO A 14 8.79 -8.00 3.92
CA PRO A 14 7.88 -9.15 3.94
C PRO A 14 6.98 -9.20 5.18
N GLU A 15 7.52 -8.86 6.34
CA GLU A 15 6.72 -8.83 7.56
C GLU A 15 5.62 -7.78 7.52
N LYS A 16 5.93 -6.60 6.96
CA LYS A 16 4.95 -5.54 6.78
C LYS A 16 3.83 -5.98 5.83
N ILE A 17 4.21 -6.63 4.75
CA ILE A 17 3.24 -7.13 3.78
C ILE A 17 2.31 -8.15 4.45
N ASP A 18 2.87 -9.09 5.20
CA ASP A 18 2.07 -10.10 5.89
C ASP A 18 1.13 -9.48 6.92
N ALA A 19 1.61 -8.49 7.66
CA ALA A 19 0.77 -7.81 8.64
C ALA A 19 -0.43 -7.13 7.98
N LYS A 20 -0.20 -6.46 6.84
CA LYS A 20 -1.29 -5.83 6.10
C LYS A 20 -2.25 -6.86 5.52
N LYS A 21 -1.73 -7.96 4.99
CA LYS A 21 -2.57 -9.03 4.47
C LYS A 21 -3.52 -9.56 5.53
N ARG A 22 -3.00 -9.82 6.73
CA ARG A 22 -3.84 -10.34 7.81
C ARG A 22 -4.97 -9.36 8.17
N LYS A 23 -4.66 -8.07 8.22
CA LYS A 23 -5.67 -7.05 8.51
C LYS A 23 -6.75 -7.01 7.44
N ILE A 24 -6.34 -7.01 6.19
CA ILE A 24 -7.26 -6.90 5.07
C ILE A 24 -8.12 -8.15 4.94
N LYS A 25 -7.54 -9.32 5.13
CA LYS A 25 -8.27 -10.59 5.05
C LYS A 25 -9.47 -10.63 5.98
N LYS A 26 -9.38 -9.98 7.12
CA LYS A 26 -10.50 -9.95 8.07
C LYS A 26 -11.74 -9.30 7.49
N LEU A 27 -11.56 -8.33 6.60
CA LEU A 27 -12.67 -7.64 5.97
C LEU A 27 -13.41 -8.53 4.96
N PHE A 28 -12.74 -9.55 4.46
CA PHE A 28 -13.26 -10.38 3.37
C PHE A 28 -13.50 -11.83 3.78
N ARG A 29 -13.49 -12.12 5.06
CA ARG A 29 -13.56 -13.51 5.55
C ARG A 29 -14.90 -14.19 5.27
N ASP A 30 -15.97 -13.42 5.12
CA ASP A 30 -17.31 -13.97 4.94
C ASP A 30 -17.72 -14.11 3.48
N LEU A 31 -16.81 -13.90 2.56
CA LEU A 31 -17.09 -14.07 1.14
C LEU A 31 -17.30 -15.53 0.78
N PRO A 32 -18.13 -15.83 -0.24
CA PRO A 32 -18.19 -17.17 -0.81
C PRO A 32 -16.83 -17.63 -1.29
N THR A 33 -16.61 -18.95 -1.30
CA THR A 33 -15.31 -19.53 -1.63
C THR A 33 -14.72 -19.02 -2.94
N GLU A 34 -15.56 -18.92 -3.98
CA GLU A 34 -15.09 -18.47 -5.29
C GLU A 34 -14.57 -17.04 -5.24
N LYS A 35 -15.29 -16.15 -4.56
CA LYS A 35 -14.88 -14.78 -4.40
C LYS A 35 -13.66 -14.67 -3.50
N LYS A 36 -13.55 -15.54 -2.49
CA LYS A 36 -12.39 -15.55 -1.61
C LYS A 36 -11.10 -15.83 -2.36
N GLN A 37 -11.13 -16.79 -3.28
CA GLN A 37 -9.93 -17.11 -4.06
C GLN A 37 -9.47 -15.93 -4.90
N PHE A 38 -10.44 -15.26 -5.53
CA PHE A 38 -10.15 -14.07 -6.30
C PHE A 38 -9.64 -12.94 -5.42
N ALA A 39 -10.29 -12.74 -4.28
CA ALA A 39 -9.91 -11.71 -3.31
C ALA A 39 -8.51 -11.93 -2.78
N GLU A 40 -8.12 -13.18 -2.57
CA GLU A 40 -6.81 -13.50 -2.01
C GLU A 40 -5.68 -12.96 -2.88
N GLY A 41 -5.79 -13.13 -4.19
CA GLY A 41 -4.81 -12.56 -5.11
C GLY A 41 -4.76 -11.04 -5.06
N LEU A 42 -5.93 -10.41 -5.04
CA LEU A 42 -6.01 -8.96 -4.95
C LEU A 42 -5.50 -8.44 -3.60
N ILE A 43 -5.80 -9.14 -2.51
CA ILE A 43 -5.32 -8.76 -1.19
C ILE A 43 -3.80 -8.80 -1.14
N ASN A 44 -3.21 -9.82 -1.73
CA ASN A 44 -1.75 -9.91 -1.79
C ASN A 44 -1.16 -8.71 -2.54
N GLN A 45 -1.70 -8.42 -3.71
CA GLN A 45 -1.23 -7.28 -4.51
C GLN A 45 -1.45 -5.96 -3.77
N PHE A 46 -2.60 -5.83 -3.12
CA PHE A 46 -2.91 -4.63 -2.35
C PHE A 46 -1.89 -4.42 -1.23
N ALA A 47 -1.58 -5.48 -0.50
CA ALA A 47 -0.62 -5.39 0.61
C ALA A 47 0.78 -5.02 0.12
N VAL A 48 1.24 -5.66 -0.95
CA VAL A 48 2.54 -5.36 -1.55
C VAL A 48 2.58 -3.90 -2.02
N THR A 49 1.53 -3.46 -2.71
CA THR A 49 1.47 -2.11 -3.23
C THR A 49 1.42 -1.08 -2.12
N SER A 50 0.69 -1.37 -1.05
CA SER A 50 0.60 -0.48 0.11
C SER A 50 1.98 -0.27 0.75
N VAL A 51 2.74 -1.34 0.94
CA VAL A 51 4.09 -1.22 1.51
C VAL A 51 5.02 -0.47 0.54
N THR A 52 4.87 -0.74 -0.76
CA THR A 52 5.65 -0.03 -1.78
C THR A 52 5.38 1.46 -1.72
N LEU A 53 4.12 1.86 -1.58
CA LEU A 53 3.77 3.28 -1.46
C LEU A 53 4.39 3.92 -0.22
N GLU A 54 4.42 3.20 0.89
CA GLU A 54 5.08 3.71 2.11
C GLU A 54 6.57 3.94 1.87
N ARG A 55 7.22 3.00 1.21
CA ARG A 55 8.65 3.13 0.91
C ARG A 55 8.93 4.27 -0.05
N LEU A 56 8.07 4.44 -1.05
CA LEU A 56 8.21 5.55 -1.98
C LEU A 56 7.97 6.88 -1.30
N ALA A 57 6.98 6.94 -0.40
CA ALA A 57 6.72 8.15 0.38
C ALA A 57 7.94 8.51 1.23
N ASP A 58 8.58 7.52 1.84
CA ASP A 58 9.80 7.77 2.61
C ASP A 58 10.92 8.32 1.73
N ALA A 59 11.08 7.75 0.54
CA ALA A 59 12.12 8.22 -0.39
C ALA A 59 11.84 9.65 -0.83
N ILE A 60 10.58 9.99 -1.07
CA ILE A 60 10.18 11.34 -1.44
C ILE A 60 10.44 12.32 -0.29
N ASN A 61 10.08 11.92 0.93
CA ASN A 61 10.25 12.77 2.10
C ASN A 61 11.71 13.02 2.44
N ASN A 62 12.58 12.09 2.08
CA ASN A 62 14.01 12.18 2.39
C ASN A 62 14.86 12.63 1.21
N GLY A 63 14.23 12.96 0.09
CA GLY A 63 14.95 13.40 -1.12
C GLY A 63 14.32 14.65 -1.73
N ASP A 64 14.83 15.02 -2.88
CA ASP A 64 14.30 16.15 -3.63
C ASP A 64 13.25 15.67 -4.62
N LEU A 65 12.22 16.50 -4.83
CA LEU A 65 11.18 16.20 -5.80
C LEU A 65 11.69 16.32 -7.23
N ILE A 66 12.66 17.20 -7.42
CA ILE A 66 13.31 17.42 -8.71
C ILE A 66 14.79 17.23 -8.50
N GLU A 67 15.42 16.47 -9.39
CA GLU A 67 16.84 16.20 -9.28
C GLU A 67 17.57 16.57 -10.55
N ASP A 68 18.87 16.81 -10.41
CA ASP A 68 19.72 17.04 -11.57
C ASP A 68 20.08 15.69 -12.18
N PHE A 69 19.90 15.58 -13.47
CA PHE A 69 20.24 14.39 -14.23
C PHE A 69 21.39 14.73 -15.17
N VAL A 70 22.50 14.02 -15.02
CA VAL A 70 23.70 14.25 -15.82
C VAL A 70 23.94 13.03 -16.71
N GLN A 71 24.04 13.28 -18.01
CA GLN A 71 24.37 12.23 -18.96
C GLN A 71 25.42 12.78 -19.91
N GLY A 72 26.65 12.28 -19.76
CA GLY A 72 27.79 12.84 -20.50
C GLY A 72 28.01 14.29 -20.13
N THR A 73 27.98 15.17 -21.14
CA THR A 73 28.13 16.62 -20.93
C THR A 73 26.80 17.33 -20.70
N GLN A 74 25.69 16.61 -20.85
CA GLN A 74 24.37 17.18 -20.69
C GLN A 74 23.94 17.13 -19.24
N LYS A 75 23.33 18.22 -18.79
CA LYS A 75 22.78 18.30 -17.45
C LYS A 75 21.36 18.84 -17.57
N MET A 76 20.39 18.15 -16.99
CA MET A 76 19.01 18.60 -17.01
C MET A 76 18.36 18.28 -15.66
N ARG A 77 17.30 18.98 -15.38
CA ARG A 77 16.51 18.72 -14.19
C ARG A 77 15.36 17.80 -14.56
N ARG A 78 15.03 16.88 -13.67
CA ARG A 78 13.93 15.96 -13.90
C ARG A 78 13.21 15.66 -12.61
N GLU A 79 11.97 15.20 -12.75
CA GLU A 79 11.19 14.70 -11.64
C GLU A 79 11.93 13.52 -11.00
N SER A 80 11.92 13.47 -9.66
CA SER A 80 12.52 12.36 -8.92
C SER A 80 11.89 11.04 -9.36
N PRO A 81 12.71 9.99 -9.59
CA PRO A 81 12.16 8.66 -9.93
C PRO A 81 11.19 8.14 -8.86
N ALA A 82 11.43 8.42 -7.59
CA ALA A 82 10.54 8.00 -6.53
C ALA A 82 9.17 8.69 -6.63
N LEU A 83 9.16 9.99 -6.95
CA LEU A 83 7.92 10.73 -7.13
C LEU A 83 7.12 10.18 -8.30
N ARG A 84 7.80 9.91 -9.41
CA ARG A 84 7.17 9.35 -10.60
C ARG A 84 6.55 7.99 -10.29
N ALA A 85 7.33 7.13 -9.63
CA ALA A 85 6.86 5.80 -9.27
C ALA A 85 5.67 5.87 -8.32
N TYR A 86 5.71 6.80 -7.37
CA TYR A 86 4.60 7.00 -6.44
C TYR A 86 3.32 7.37 -7.19
N ASN A 87 3.41 8.34 -8.10
CA ASN A 87 2.24 8.80 -8.85
C ASN A 87 1.63 7.70 -9.71
N THR A 88 2.46 6.84 -10.30
CA THR A 88 1.97 5.70 -11.08
C THR A 88 1.36 4.64 -10.18
N THR A 89 2.01 4.33 -9.07
CA THR A 89 1.60 3.27 -8.16
C THR A 89 0.29 3.61 -7.46
N ILE A 90 0.07 4.88 -7.10
CA ILE A 90 -1.16 5.28 -6.42
C ILE A 90 -2.40 5.04 -7.28
N LYS A 91 -2.27 5.18 -8.60
CA LYS A 91 -3.38 4.91 -9.52
C LYS A 91 -3.74 3.43 -9.51
N SER A 92 -2.74 2.55 -9.55
CA SER A 92 -2.97 1.10 -9.47
C SER A 92 -3.58 0.72 -8.13
N PHE A 93 -3.14 1.36 -7.06
CA PHE A 93 -3.66 1.12 -5.73
C PHE A 93 -5.14 1.47 -5.63
N SER A 94 -5.54 2.60 -6.21
CA SER A 94 -6.95 3.01 -6.25
C SER A 94 -7.80 2.01 -7.01
N THR A 95 -7.30 1.51 -8.13
CA THR A 95 -8.01 0.51 -8.92
C THR A 95 -8.20 -0.79 -8.12
N MET A 96 -7.14 -1.26 -7.47
CA MET A 96 -7.23 -2.47 -6.65
C MET A 96 -8.21 -2.30 -5.48
N THR A 97 -8.20 -1.12 -4.87
CA THR A 97 -9.11 -0.81 -3.77
C THR A 97 -10.56 -0.94 -4.23
N ASN A 98 -10.87 -0.35 -5.38
CA ASN A 98 -12.22 -0.42 -5.93
C ASN A 98 -12.61 -1.85 -6.29
N GLN A 99 -11.68 -2.63 -6.83
CA GLN A 99 -11.95 -4.02 -7.16
C GLN A 99 -12.25 -4.84 -5.90
N LEU A 100 -11.50 -4.63 -4.83
CA LEU A 100 -11.75 -5.34 -3.58
C LEU A 100 -13.11 -4.97 -2.99
N ILE A 101 -13.42 -3.67 -2.96
CA ILE A 101 -14.69 -3.21 -2.42
C ILE A 101 -15.86 -3.80 -3.20
N SER A 102 -15.72 -3.93 -4.52
CA SER A 102 -16.79 -4.44 -5.36
C SER A 102 -17.16 -5.89 -5.06
N LEU A 103 -16.28 -6.64 -4.39
CA LEU A 103 -16.57 -8.03 -4.02
C LEU A 103 -17.49 -8.16 -2.82
N LEU A 104 -17.68 -7.10 -2.06
CA LEU A 104 -18.44 -7.13 -0.82
C LEU A 104 -19.92 -6.88 -1.04
N PRO A 105 -20.79 -7.42 -0.16
CA PRO A 105 -22.20 -7.04 -0.17
C PRO A 105 -22.35 -5.53 0.06
N GLU A 106 -23.43 -4.96 -0.45
CA GLU A 106 -23.67 -3.52 -0.36
C GLU A 106 -23.58 -2.99 1.07
N LYS A 107 -24.13 -3.73 2.03
CA LYS A 107 -24.15 -3.28 3.42
C LYS A 107 -22.75 -3.19 4.05
N GLU A 108 -21.77 -3.90 3.49
CA GLU A 108 -20.42 -3.91 4.03
C GLU A 108 -19.47 -3.00 3.26
N LYS A 109 -19.88 -2.54 2.08
CA LYS A 109 -19.00 -1.74 1.23
C LYS A 109 -18.55 -0.44 1.89
N LYS A 110 -19.44 0.22 2.59
CA LYS A 110 -19.11 1.49 3.21
C LYS A 110 -18.05 1.31 4.30
N THR A 111 -18.26 0.35 5.18
CA THR A 111 -17.33 0.09 6.27
C THR A 111 -15.97 -0.35 5.76
N ALA A 112 -15.96 -1.29 4.81
CA ALA A 112 -14.71 -1.77 4.23
C ALA A 112 -13.99 -0.65 3.49
N GLY A 113 -14.74 0.17 2.77
CA GLY A 113 -14.15 1.31 2.06
C GLY A 113 -13.48 2.27 3.01
N GLU A 114 -14.11 2.56 4.14
CA GLU A 114 -13.52 3.45 5.14
C GLU A 114 -12.24 2.86 5.71
N GLU A 115 -12.23 1.57 6.02
CA GLU A 115 -11.04 0.92 6.56
C GLU A 115 -9.92 0.85 5.53
N LEU A 116 -10.23 0.53 4.28
CA LEU A 116 -9.22 0.49 3.23
C LEU A 116 -8.64 1.86 2.95
N MET A 117 -9.47 2.90 3.05
CA MET A 117 -8.99 4.26 2.87
C MET A 117 -7.95 4.65 3.91
N GLN A 118 -7.99 4.06 5.08
CA GLN A 118 -6.99 4.32 6.10
C GLN A 118 -5.58 3.92 5.66
N PHE A 119 -5.48 2.94 4.77
CA PHE A 119 -4.17 2.55 4.21
C PHE A 119 -3.61 3.61 3.26
N ILE A 120 -4.47 4.47 2.74
CA ILE A 120 -4.06 5.52 1.81
C ILE A 120 -3.83 6.84 2.56
N THR A 121 -4.77 7.19 3.44
CA THR A 121 -4.80 8.52 4.05
C THR A 121 -4.02 8.62 5.34
N LYS A 122 -3.76 7.51 6.02
CA LYS A 122 -2.98 7.52 7.25
C LYS A 122 -1.57 7.07 6.96
N PRO A 123 -0.62 7.98 6.97
CA PRO A 123 0.76 7.57 6.81
C PRO A 123 1.17 6.72 7.98
N LYS A 124 2.15 5.84 7.76
CA LYS A 124 2.63 4.94 8.80
C LYS A 124 3.09 5.66 10.05
N ALA A 125 3.59 6.88 9.89
CA ALA A 125 4.07 7.68 11.00
C ALA A 125 2.95 8.05 11.97
N ALA A 126 1.73 8.14 11.47
CA ALA A 126 0.57 8.43 12.29
C ALA A 126 0.13 7.22 13.08
N GLY A 127 0.61 6.06 12.73
CA GLY A 127 0.32 4.83 13.45
C GLY A 127 1.08 4.79 14.75
N ARG A 128 0.68 5.55 15.63
CA ARG A 128 1.27 5.57 16.96
C ARG A 128 0.60 4.57 17.84
#